data_3b651e84f14b0185fcc2f068bbf726fa
#
_entry.id   3b651e84f14b0185fcc2f068bbf726fa
#
_cell.length_a   1.000
_cell.length_b   1.000
_cell.length_c   1.000
_cell.angle_alpha   90.00
_cell.angle_beta   90.00
_cell.angle_gamma   90.00
#
_symmetry.space_group_name_H-M   'P 1'
#
loop_
_entity.id
_entity.type
_entity.pdbx_description
1 polymer ?
#
loop_
_entity_poly.entity_id
_entity_poly.type
_entity_poly.pdbx_seq_one_letter_code
_entity_poly.pdbx_strand_id
1 'polypeptide(L)'
;MVPLSIPSMLRQCVNLHPDGTAFTYIDYERDSEGISESLTWSHVYRRTLNVAAELRRHAAIGDRAVILAPQGLDYIVAFLGALQAGLIAVPLSAPLGGASDERVDAVVRDAKPNVVLTTSAIMGDVVPRVTPPPGIASPPTVAVDQLDLDSPIRSNIVDDSFQTTAYLQYTSGSTRTPAGVMITYKNILANFQQMISAYFADTGAVPPLDLFIMSWLPFYHDMGLVLGVCAPIIVGCGAVLTSPVAFLQRPARWLQLMAREGQAFSAAPNFAFELTAAKAIDDDLAGLDLGRIKTILCGSERVHPATLKRFVDRFSRFNLREFAIRPAYGLAEATVYVATSQAGKPPEIRYFEPHELSAGQAKPCATGAGTALVSYPLPQSPIVRIVDPNTNTECPPGTIGEIWVHGDNVAGGYWEKPDETERTFGGALVAPSAGTPVGPWLRTGDSGFVSEDKFFIIGRIKDLLIVYGRNHSPDDIEATIQEITRGRCAAIAVPSNGVEKLVAIVELNNRGNLDTERLSFVTREVTSAISTSHGLSVSDLVLVAPGSIPITTSGKVRRAECVKLYRHNEFTRLDAKPLQASDL
;
A
#
# COMPACT_ATOMS: atom_id res chain seq x y z
N MET A 1 -28.34 -18.42 2.52
CA MET A 1 -27.61 -17.79 1.42
C MET A 1 -26.20 -18.36 1.43
N VAL A 2 -25.76 -18.97 0.33
CA VAL A 2 -24.35 -19.38 0.16
C VAL A 2 -23.51 -18.10 0.24
N PRO A 3 -22.46 -18.04 1.08
CA PRO A 3 -21.62 -16.86 1.14
C PRO A 3 -20.99 -16.63 -0.24
N LEU A 4 -21.14 -15.42 -0.76
CA LEU A 4 -20.51 -15.03 -2.03
C LEU A 4 -18.99 -15.10 -1.87
N SER A 5 -18.31 -15.82 -2.78
CA SER A 5 -16.86 -15.92 -2.85
C SER A 5 -16.35 -15.26 -4.15
N ILE A 6 -15.06 -14.91 -4.22
CA ILE A 6 -14.46 -14.42 -5.47
C ILE A 6 -14.69 -15.40 -6.63
N PRO A 7 -14.49 -16.72 -6.47
CA PRO A 7 -14.82 -17.69 -7.52
C PRO A 7 -16.29 -17.68 -7.94
N SER A 8 -17.25 -17.55 -6.99
CA SER A 8 -18.68 -17.50 -7.32
C SER A 8 -19.04 -16.21 -8.08
N MET A 9 -18.41 -15.08 -7.74
CA MET A 9 -18.61 -13.82 -8.44
C MET A 9 -17.99 -13.83 -9.85
N LEU A 10 -16.82 -14.44 -10.00
CA LEU A 10 -16.23 -14.66 -11.33
C LEU A 10 -17.16 -15.47 -12.23
N ARG A 11 -17.79 -16.53 -11.72
CA ARG A 11 -18.80 -17.30 -12.44
C ARG A 11 -20.02 -16.46 -12.83
N GLN A 12 -20.45 -15.51 -11.96
CA GLN A 12 -21.51 -14.58 -12.31
C GLN A 12 -21.11 -13.64 -13.45
N CYS A 13 -19.88 -13.10 -13.45
CA CYS A 13 -19.39 -12.30 -14.55
C CYS A 13 -19.41 -13.05 -15.89
N VAL A 14 -19.03 -14.34 -15.90
CA VAL A 14 -19.12 -15.20 -17.09
C VAL A 14 -20.56 -15.37 -17.56
N ASN A 15 -21.50 -15.58 -16.64
CA ASN A 15 -22.91 -15.75 -16.99
C ASN A 15 -23.54 -14.47 -17.57
N LEU A 16 -23.08 -13.30 -17.14
CA LEU A 16 -23.62 -12.01 -17.58
C LEU A 16 -22.93 -11.49 -18.85
N HIS A 17 -21.61 -11.62 -18.93
CA HIS A 17 -20.81 -11.01 -19.99
C HIS A 17 -19.64 -11.93 -20.43
N PRO A 18 -19.91 -13.13 -20.98
CA PRO A 18 -18.87 -14.15 -21.24
C PRO A 18 -17.71 -13.64 -22.11
N ASP A 19 -18.01 -12.85 -23.12
CA ASP A 19 -17.05 -12.33 -24.11
C ASP A 19 -16.53 -10.93 -23.75
N GLY A 20 -17.02 -10.34 -22.64
CA GLY A 20 -16.53 -9.06 -22.14
C GLY A 20 -15.08 -9.16 -21.67
N THR A 21 -14.27 -8.13 -21.94
CA THR A 21 -12.88 -8.08 -21.49
C THR A 21 -12.84 -7.94 -19.97
N ALA A 22 -12.23 -8.91 -19.30
CA ALA A 22 -12.05 -8.92 -17.86
C ALA A 22 -10.74 -8.21 -17.44
N PHE A 23 -9.63 -8.66 -18.02
CA PHE A 23 -8.31 -8.11 -17.73
C PHE A 23 -7.54 -7.87 -19.02
N THR A 24 -6.93 -6.69 -19.11
CA THR A 24 -5.91 -6.35 -20.11
C THR A 24 -4.62 -6.05 -19.37
N TYR A 25 -3.56 -6.79 -19.68
CA TYR A 25 -2.21 -6.50 -19.18
C TYR A 25 -1.38 -5.87 -20.29
N ILE A 26 -0.69 -4.76 -19.96
CA ILE A 26 0.18 -4.07 -20.90
C ILE A 26 1.62 -4.24 -20.44
N ASP A 27 2.38 -4.98 -21.22
CA ASP A 27 3.78 -5.30 -20.96
C ASP A 27 4.70 -4.30 -21.68
N TYR A 28 5.28 -3.39 -20.91
CA TYR A 28 6.25 -2.41 -21.37
C TYR A 28 7.71 -2.88 -21.19
N GLU A 29 7.92 -4.04 -20.57
CA GLU A 29 9.27 -4.60 -20.39
C GLU A 29 9.71 -5.34 -21.65
N ARG A 30 8.75 -5.90 -22.40
CA ARG A 30 8.99 -6.57 -23.69
C ARG A 30 9.03 -5.61 -24.88
N ASP A 31 8.26 -4.51 -24.80
CA ASP A 31 8.22 -3.46 -25.83
C ASP A 31 7.90 -2.12 -25.17
N SER A 32 8.65 -1.06 -25.49
CA SER A 32 8.49 0.29 -24.93
C SER A 32 7.12 0.92 -25.22
N GLU A 33 6.47 0.54 -26.33
CA GLU A 33 5.11 0.98 -26.70
C GLU A 33 4.01 0.16 -26.01
N GLY A 34 4.37 -0.97 -25.41
CA GLY A 34 3.51 -1.82 -24.64
C GLY A 34 2.75 -2.87 -25.45
N ILE A 35 3.04 -4.14 -25.21
CA ILE A 35 2.28 -5.26 -25.77
C ILE A 35 1.07 -5.51 -24.88
N SER A 36 -0.13 -5.38 -25.48
CA SER A 36 -1.40 -5.64 -24.78
C SER A 36 -1.84 -7.09 -24.96
N GLU A 37 -2.10 -7.77 -23.87
CA GLU A 37 -2.77 -9.06 -23.84
C GLU A 37 -4.05 -8.96 -23.03
N SER A 38 -5.15 -9.53 -23.53
CA SER A 38 -6.46 -9.45 -22.88
C SER A 38 -7.09 -10.83 -22.71
N LEU A 39 -7.76 -11.02 -21.59
CA LEU A 39 -8.60 -12.18 -21.31
C LEU A 39 -10.05 -11.72 -21.13
N THR A 40 -10.97 -12.45 -21.77
CA THR A 40 -12.41 -12.32 -21.51
C THR A 40 -12.77 -13.01 -20.20
N TRP A 41 -13.96 -12.75 -19.66
CA TRP A 41 -14.46 -13.43 -18.47
C TRP A 41 -14.46 -14.96 -18.65
N SER A 42 -14.88 -15.45 -19.80
CA SER A 42 -14.85 -16.88 -20.13
C SER A 42 -13.44 -17.46 -20.12
N HIS A 43 -12.46 -16.74 -20.67
CA HIS A 43 -11.06 -17.18 -20.68
C HIS A 43 -10.48 -17.21 -19.26
N VAL A 44 -10.70 -16.15 -18.46
CA VAL A 44 -10.24 -16.11 -17.05
C VAL A 44 -10.83 -17.29 -16.26
N TYR A 45 -12.13 -17.52 -16.37
CA TYR A 45 -12.80 -18.60 -15.64
C TYR A 45 -12.30 -19.99 -16.05
N ARG A 46 -12.17 -20.26 -17.34
CA ARG A 46 -11.65 -21.52 -17.87
C ARG A 46 -10.23 -21.78 -17.35
N ARG A 47 -9.34 -20.82 -17.49
CA ARG A 47 -7.96 -20.91 -17.02
C ARG A 47 -7.89 -21.12 -15.51
N THR A 48 -8.72 -20.40 -14.75
CA THR A 48 -8.88 -20.58 -13.30
C THR A 48 -9.26 -22.02 -12.92
N LEU A 49 -10.21 -22.62 -13.65
CA LEU A 49 -10.64 -24.00 -13.39
C LEU A 49 -9.55 -25.02 -13.72
N ASN A 50 -8.79 -24.81 -14.80
CA ASN A 50 -7.70 -25.72 -15.18
C ASN A 50 -6.54 -25.65 -14.17
N VAL A 51 -6.17 -24.45 -13.67
CA VAL A 51 -5.22 -24.32 -12.57
C VAL A 51 -5.74 -24.98 -11.29
N ALA A 52 -7.01 -24.76 -10.94
CA ALA A 52 -7.60 -25.38 -9.77
C ALA A 52 -7.61 -26.92 -9.83
N ALA A 53 -7.86 -27.50 -11.02
CA ALA A 53 -7.81 -28.93 -11.23
C ALA A 53 -6.39 -29.50 -11.04
N GLU A 54 -5.37 -28.77 -11.49
CA GLU A 54 -3.98 -29.17 -11.27
C GLU A 54 -3.60 -29.08 -9.78
N LEU A 55 -3.95 -27.97 -9.12
CA LEU A 55 -3.62 -27.75 -7.69
C LEU A 55 -4.19 -28.82 -6.77
N ARG A 56 -5.39 -29.33 -7.06
CA ARG A 56 -6.04 -30.40 -6.29
C ARG A 56 -5.36 -31.75 -6.37
N ARG A 57 -4.43 -31.95 -7.30
CA ARG A 57 -3.58 -33.14 -7.34
C ARG A 57 -2.47 -33.08 -6.31
N HIS A 58 -2.16 -31.89 -5.82
CA HIS A 58 -0.98 -31.62 -4.99
C HIS A 58 -1.32 -31.18 -3.57
N ALA A 59 -2.52 -30.60 -3.35
CA ALA A 59 -2.89 -29.99 -2.09
C ALA A 59 -4.37 -30.20 -1.76
N ALA A 60 -4.69 -30.27 -0.47
CA ALA A 60 -6.05 -30.39 0.06
C ALA A 60 -6.67 -29.02 0.34
N ILE A 61 -7.99 -28.97 0.48
CA ILE A 61 -8.71 -27.74 0.87
C ILE A 61 -8.13 -27.19 2.18
N GLY A 62 -7.84 -25.88 2.23
CA GLY A 62 -7.23 -25.20 3.38
C GLY A 62 -5.71 -25.23 3.41
N ASP A 63 -5.06 -25.95 2.51
CA ASP A 63 -3.62 -25.88 2.32
C ASP A 63 -3.18 -24.56 1.71
N ARG A 64 -1.90 -24.19 1.84
CA ARG A 64 -1.33 -22.94 1.37
C ARG A 64 -0.72 -23.09 -0.01
N ALA A 65 -1.14 -22.21 -0.91
CA ALA A 65 -0.57 -22.06 -2.25
C ALA A 65 0.21 -20.74 -2.32
N VAL A 66 1.54 -20.81 -2.28
CA VAL A 66 2.40 -19.63 -2.46
C VAL A 66 2.51 -19.29 -3.94
N ILE A 67 2.31 -18.03 -4.28
CA ILE A 67 2.40 -17.51 -5.65
C ILE A 67 3.66 -16.66 -5.75
N LEU A 68 4.66 -17.15 -6.47
CA LEU A 68 5.93 -16.50 -6.77
C LEU A 68 6.07 -16.38 -8.29
N ALA A 69 5.34 -15.45 -8.88
CA ALA A 69 5.29 -15.25 -10.32
C ALA A 69 5.47 -13.77 -10.68
N PRO A 70 5.95 -13.43 -11.87
CA PRO A 70 5.92 -12.07 -12.39
C PRO A 70 4.50 -11.54 -12.42
N GLN A 71 4.36 -10.22 -12.24
CA GLN A 71 3.06 -9.57 -12.38
C GLN A 71 2.56 -9.68 -13.81
N GLY A 72 1.35 -10.21 -14.00
CA GLY A 72 0.77 -10.48 -15.30
C GLY A 72 -0.51 -11.29 -15.20
N LEU A 73 -1.03 -11.71 -16.35
CA LEU A 73 -2.28 -12.51 -16.42
C LEU A 73 -2.12 -13.89 -15.77
N ASP A 74 -0.95 -14.52 -15.87
CA ASP A 74 -0.66 -15.80 -15.22
C ASP A 74 -0.71 -15.71 -13.70
N TYR A 75 -0.25 -14.58 -13.13
CA TYR A 75 -0.37 -14.32 -11.69
C TYR A 75 -1.84 -14.27 -11.24
N ILE A 76 -2.68 -13.58 -12.02
CA ILE A 76 -4.13 -13.45 -11.74
C ILE A 76 -4.78 -14.84 -11.81
N VAL A 77 -4.49 -15.60 -12.84
CA VAL A 77 -5.03 -16.96 -13.02
C VAL A 77 -4.54 -17.90 -11.92
N ALA A 78 -3.26 -17.79 -11.51
CA ALA A 78 -2.70 -18.55 -10.38
C ALA A 78 -3.44 -18.24 -9.06
N PHE A 79 -3.65 -16.96 -8.76
CA PHE A 79 -4.36 -16.52 -7.56
C PHE A 79 -5.81 -17.02 -7.55
N LEU A 80 -6.54 -16.79 -8.62
CA LEU A 80 -7.93 -17.23 -8.76
C LEU A 80 -8.04 -18.76 -8.75
N GLY A 81 -7.09 -19.46 -9.37
CA GLY A 81 -7.00 -20.92 -9.38
C GLY A 81 -6.79 -21.50 -7.98
N ALA A 82 -5.94 -20.87 -7.16
CA ALA A 82 -5.76 -21.26 -5.76
C ALA A 82 -7.06 -21.09 -4.96
N LEU A 83 -7.75 -19.95 -5.11
CA LEU A 83 -9.06 -19.73 -4.48
C LEU A 83 -10.10 -20.74 -4.94
N GLN A 84 -10.17 -21.02 -6.25
CA GLN A 84 -11.10 -22.00 -6.84
C GLN A 84 -10.81 -23.44 -6.41
N ALA A 85 -9.53 -23.75 -6.13
CA ALA A 85 -9.13 -25.03 -5.55
C ALA A 85 -9.50 -25.18 -4.06
N GLY A 86 -9.95 -24.12 -3.40
CA GLY A 86 -10.20 -24.08 -1.95
C GLY A 86 -8.93 -23.96 -1.13
N LEU A 87 -7.83 -23.52 -1.74
CA LEU A 87 -6.56 -23.30 -1.05
C LEU A 87 -6.49 -21.87 -0.49
N ILE A 88 -5.67 -21.70 0.53
CA ILE A 88 -5.31 -20.38 1.05
C ILE A 88 -4.19 -19.82 0.16
N ALA A 89 -4.50 -18.82 -0.65
CA ALA A 89 -3.50 -18.19 -1.51
C ALA A 89 -2.53 -17.32 -0.70
N VAL A 90 -1.25 -17.33 -1.08
CA VAL A 90 -0.20 -16.51 -0.45
C VAL A 90 0.51 -15.73 -1.56
N PRO A 91 0.00 -14.53 -1.93
CA PRO A 91 0.59 -13.71 -2.97
C PRO A 91 1.91 -13.09 -2.52
N LEU A 92 2.98 -13.34 -3.28
CA LEU A 92 4.32 -12.79 -3.02
C LEU A 92 4.92 -12.15 -4.28
N SER A 93 5.98 -11.36 -4.08
CA SER A 93 6.78 -10.84 -5.19
C SER A 93 7.60 -11.95 -5.84
N ALA A 94 7.73 -11.90 -7.16
CA ALA A 94 8.74 -12.70 -7.84
C ALA A 94 10.14 -12.36 -7.31
N PRO A 95 11.02 -13.35 -7.12
CA PRO A 95 12.40 -13.08 -6.73
C PRO A 95 13.10 -12.30 -7.85
N LEU A 96 13.80 -11.23 -7.50
CA LEU A 96 14.68 -10.52 -8.41
C LEU A 96 15.97 -11.34 -8.56
N GLY A 97 16.32 -11.75 -9.78
CA GLY A 97 17.39 -12.70 -10.09
C GLY A 97 18.69 -12.46 -9.32
N GLY A 98 19.23 -13.51 -8.72
CA GLY A 98 20.55 -13.57 -8.09
C GLY A 98 20.71 -12.94 -6.70
N ALA A 99 19.81 -12.08 -6.24
CA ALA A 99 19.86 -11.50 -4.89
C ALA A 99 19.09 -12.40 -3.89
N SER A 100 19.64 -12.62 -2.68
CA SER A 100 18.87 -13.22 -1.59
C SER A 100 17.76 -12.25 -1.17
N ASP A 101 16.50 -12.60 -1.36
CA ASP A 101 15.38 -11.87 -0.79
C ASP A 101 14.99 -12.56 0.53
N GLU A 102 15.73 -12.21 1.59
CA GLU A 102 15.53 -12.78 2.93
C GLU A 102 14.07 -12.66 3.42
N ARG A 103 13.34 -11.66 2.90
CA ARG A 103 11.94 -11.47 3.24
C ARG A 103 11.05 -12.51 2.59
N VAL A 104 11.21 -12.77 1.28
CA VAL A 104 10.47 -13.84 0.59
C VAL A 104 10.76 -15.18 1.25
N ASP A 105 12.03 -15.46 1.53
CA ASP A 105 12.44 -16.70 2.19
C ASP A 105 11.85 -16.84 3.60
N ALA A 106 11.75 -15.72 4.35
CA ALA A 106 11.13 -15.71 5.67
C ALA A 106 9.61 -15.96 5.59
N VAL A 107 8.92 -15.36 4.59
CA VAL A 107 7.49 -15.60 4.37
C VAL A 107 7.21 -17.03 3.93
N VAL A 108 8.01 -17.60 3.04
CA VAL A 108 7.88 -19.01 2.62
C VAL A 108 8.01 -19.95 3.83
N ARG A 109 8.98 -19.69 4.73
CA ARG A 109 9.14 -20.48 5.96
C ARG A 109 7.95 -20.32 6.93
N ASP A 110 7.37 -19.12 7.04
CA ASP A 110 6.22 -18.84 7.92
C ASP A 110 4.93 -19.47 7.35
N ALA A 111 4.68 -19.32 6.05
CA ALA A 111 3.49 -19.82 5.38
C ALA A 111 3.46 -21.35 5.24
N LYS A 112 4.62 -22.01 5.21
CA LYS A 112 4.76 -23.48 5.02
C LYS A 112 3.90 -23.98 3.86
N PRO A 113 4.22 -23.60 2.59
CA PRO A 113 3.37 -23.92 1.45
C PRO A 113 3.26 -25.42 1.18
N ASN A 114 2.07 -25.85 0.77
CA ASN A 114 1.83 -27.21 0.28
C ASN A 114 2.07 -27.32 -1.23
N VAL A 115 1.92 -26.19 -1.95
CA VAL A 115 2.19 -26.06 -3.38
C VAL A 115 2.69 -24.65 -3.67
N VAL A 116 3.54 -24.52 -4.69
CA VAL A 116 4.07 -23.24 -5.16
C VAL A 116 3.67 -23.03 -6.62
N LEU A 117 3.19 -21.85 -6.94
CA LEU A 117 2.82 -21.42 -8.28
C LEU A 117 3.84 -20.40 -8.78
N THR A 118 4.33 -20.59 -10.00
CA THR A 118 5.30 -19.72 -10.66
C THR A 118 5.11 -19.74 -12.17
N THR A 119 6.03 -19.14 -12.92
CA THR A 119 6.14 -19.28 -14.37
C THR A 119 7.44 -20.00 -14.76
N SER A 120 7.47 -20.62 -15.94
CA SER A 120 8.64 -21.31 -16.46
C SER A 120 9.88 -20.41 -16.50
N ALA A 121 9.68 -19.12 -16.80
CA ALA A 121 10.75 -18.13 -16.95
C ALA A 121 11.58 -17.92 -15.67
N ILE A 122 10.97 -18.07 -14.49
CA ILE A 122 11.66 -17.85 -13.21
C ILE A 122 11.69 -19.09 -12.30
N MET A 123 11.33 -20.25 -12.83
CA MET A 123 11.35 -21.54 -12.11
C MET A 123 12.70 -21.80 -11.45
N GLY A 124 13.80 -21.52 -12.15
CA GLY A 124 15.16 -21.70 -11.66
C GLY A 124 15.50 -20.84 -10.44
N ASP A 125 14.90 -19.68 -10.30
CA ASP A 125 15.09 -18.77 -9.16
C ASP A 125 14.15 -19.11 -7.99
N VAL A 126 12.99 -19.71 -8.28
CA VAL A 126 11.96 -20.04 -7.27
C VAL A 126 12.27 -21.34 -6.53
N VAL A 127 12.60 -22.42 -7.26
CA VAL A 127 12.80 -23.77 -6.68
C VAL A 127 13.83 -23.77 -5.52
N PRO A 128 15.00 -23.12 -5.62
CA PRO A 128 15.96 -23.10 -4.51
C PRO A 128 15.41 -22.44 -3.23
N ARG A 129 14.52 -21.44 -3.37
CA ARG A 129 13.96 -20.67 -2.23
C ARG A 129 12.89 -21.44 -1.46
N VAL A 130 12.19 -22.33 -2.15
CA VAL A 130 11.11 -23.13 -1.55
C VAL A 130 11.55 -24.53 -1.15
N THR A 131 12.81 -24.87 -1.40
CA THR A 131 13.39 -26.14 -0.99
C THR A 131 13.70 -26.12 0.52
N PRO A 132 13.03 -26.96 1.33
CA PRO A 132 13.25 -27.00 2.77
C PRO A 132 14.60 -27.67 3.11
N PRO A 133 15.03 -27.61 4.38
CA PRO A 133 16.19 -28.34 4.85
C PRO A 133 16.07 -29.86 4.59
N PRO A 134 17.20 -30.59 4.52
CA PRO A 134 17.19 -32.03 4.30
C PRO A 134 16.26 -32.76 5.28
N GLY A 135 15.46 -33.72 4.76
CA GLY A 135 14.50 -34.50 5.54
C GLY A 135 13.05 -34.00 5.50
N ILE A 136 12.79 -32.87 4.90
CA ILE A 136 11.43 -32.37 4.65
C ILE A 136 11.17 -32.40 3.14
N ALA A 137 10.03 -32.94 2.72
CA ALA A 137 9.65 -32.95 1.30
C ALA A 137 9.46 -31.52 0.76
N SER A 138 10.04 -31.22 -0.40
CA SER A 138 9.81 -29.96 -1.09
C SER A 138 8.37 -29.87 -1.59
N PRO A 139 7.70 -28.71 -1.45
CA PRO A 139 6.39 -28.52 -2.05
C PRO A 139 6.49 -28.63 -3.59
N PRO A 140 5.51 -29.27 -4.25
CA PRO A 140 5.43 -29.28 -5.70
C PRO A 140 5.40 -27.83 -6.22
N THR A 141 6.17 -27.56 -7.27
CA THR A 141 6.22 -26.25 -7.92
C THR A 141 5.61 -26.36 -9.31
N VAL A 142 4.56 -25.61 -9.57
CA VAL A 142 3.76 -25.64 -10.80
C VAL A 142 4.05 -24.38 -11.62
N ALA A 143 4.53 -24.57 -12.86
CA ALA A 143 4.63 -23.50 -13.85
C ALA A 143 3.27 -23.29 -14.52
N VAL A 144 2.57 -22.21 -14.19
CA VAL A 144 1.21 -21.96 -14.65
C VAL A 144 1.15 -21.79 -16.17
N ASP A 145 2.13 -21.13 -16.75
CA ASP A 145 2.29 -20.90 -18.19
C ASP A 145 2.57 -22.17 -19.01
N GLN A 146 2.88 -23.30 -18.36
CA GLN A 146 3.10 -24.60 -19.00
C GLN A 146 1.87 -25.52 -18.95
N LEU A 147 0.82 -25.11 -18.25
CA LEU A 147 -0.43 -25.85 -18.20
C LEU A 147 -1.25 -25.65 -19.47
N ASP A 148 -2.04 -26.65 -19.85
CA ASP A 148 -3.07 -26.49 -20.90
C ASP A 148 -4.26 -25.73 -20.33
N LEU A 149 -4.10 -24.41 -20.21
CA LEU A 149 -5.06 -23.50 -19.57
C LEU A 149 -6.36 -23.34 -20.37
N ASP A 150 -6.33 -23.59 -21.67
CA ASP A 150 -7.46 -23.36 -22.57
C ASP A 150 -8.20 -24.66 -22.94
N SER A 151 -7.79 -25.81 -22.38
CA SER A 151 -8.49 -27.08 -22.56
C SER A 151 -9.93 -27.04 -22.06
N PRO A 152 -10.84 -27.82 -22.67
CA PRO A 152 -12.21 -27.96 -22.18
C PRO A 152 -12.24 -28.45 -20.73
N ILE A 153 -13.08 -27.80 -19.91
CA ILE A 153 -13.20 -28.08 -18.48
C ILE A 153 -13.77 -29.49 -18.30
N ARG A 154 -13.00 -30.34 -17.59
CA ARG A 154 -13.40 -31.72 -17.25
C ARG A 154 -13.73 -31.90 -15.76
N SER A 155 -13.59 -30.85 -14.95
CA SER A 155 -13.79 -30.95 -13.49
C SER A 155 -15.19 -30.50 -13.06
N ASN A 156 -15.77 -31.22 -12.13
CA ASN A 156 -16.98 -30.78 -11.45
C ASN A 156 -16.71 -29.49 -10.69
N ILE A 157 -17.62 -28.54 -10.81
CA ILE A 157 -17.63 -27.30 -10.01
C ILE A 157 -17.61 -27.71 -8.54
N VAL A 158 -16.63 -27.21 -7.80
CA VAL A 158 -16.58 -27.46 -6.35
C VAL A 158 -17.62 -26.64 -5.67
N ASP A 159 -18.32 -27.28 -4.74
CA ASP A 159 -19.28 -26.65 -3.85
C ASP A 159 -18.61 -25.46 -3.11
N ASP A 160 -19.31 -24.33 -3.00
CA ASP A 160 -18.84 -23.08 -2.39
C ASP A 160 -18.73 -23.17 -0.84
N SER A 161 -18.70 -24.39 -0.26
CA SER A 161 -18.48 -24.66 1.16
C SER A 161 -16.99 -24.59 1.55
N PHE A 162 -16.36 -23.44 1.23
CA PHE A 162 -14.94 -23.26 1.44
C PHE A 162 -14.55 -22.88 2.87
N GLN A 163 -13.27 -23.12 3.15
CA GLN A 163 -12.55 -22.56 4.29
C GLN A 163 -12.84 -21.07 4.44
N THR A 164 -12.88 -20.60 5.65
CA THR A 164 -13.15 -19.19 5.94
C THR A 164 -12.08 -18.27 5.40
N THR A 165 -10.78 -18.66 5.46
CA THR A 165 -9.64 -17.86 4.99
C THR A 165 -9.43 -18.04 3.49
N ALA A 166 -9.48 -16.93 2.74
CA ALA A 166 -9.23 -16.91 1.29
C ALA A 166 -7.74 -16.79 0.97
N TYR A 167 -7.04 -15.86 1.63
CA TYR A 167 -5.60 -15.64 1.40
C TYR A 167 -4.91 -15.07 2.62
N LEU A 168 -3.57 -15.18 2.65
CA LEU A 168 -2.71 -14.55 3.64
C LEU A 168 -2.05 -13.32 3.01
N GLN A 169 -2.35 -12.15 3.55
CA GLN A 169 -1.69 -10.92 3.16
C GLN A 169 -0.48 -10.67 4.06
N TYR A 170 0.72 -10.84 3.51
CA TYR A 170 1.93 -10.50 4.24
C TYR A 170 2.25 -9.02 4.12
N THR A 171 2.35 -8.34 5.27
CA THR A 171 2.66 -6.92 5.32
C THR A 171 4.16 -6.64 5.27
N SER A 172 4.54 -5.49 4.72
CA SER A 172 5.94 -5.05 4.58
C SER A 172 6.57 -4.51 5.87
N GLY A 173 6.10 -4.96 7.05
CA GLY A 173 6.58 -4.47 8.34
C GLY A 173 8.11 -4.39 8.41
N SER A 174 8.65 -3.19 8.63
CA SER A 174 10.09 -2.87 8.57
C SER A 174 10.92 -3.48 9.70
N THR A 175 10.31 -4.12 10.71
CA THR A 175 11.00 -4.47 11.96
C THR A 175 10.63 -5.83 12.56
N ARG A 176 9.79 -6.65 11.92
CA ARG A 176 9.25 -7.88 12.52
C ARG A 176 9.43 -9.09 11.61
N THR A 177 9.42 -10.27 12.25
CA THR A 177 9.13 -11.55 11.59
C THR A 177 7.87 -11.38 10.72
N PRO A 178 7.83 -11.91 9.49
CA PRO A 178 6.68 -11.80 8.63
C PRO A 178 5.39 -12.25 9.35
N ALA A 179 4.30 -11.53 9.16
CA ALA A 179 3.00 -11.87 9.71
C ALA A 179 1.97 -11.90 8.58
N GLY A 180 1.42 -13.07 8.31
CA GLY A 180 0.37 -13.28 7.31
C GLY A 180 -1.00 -12.95 7.92
N VAL A 181 -1.59 -11.84 7.48
CA VAL A 181 -2.96 -11.45 7.86
C VAL A 181 -3.96 -12.41 7.22
N MET A 182 -4.80 -13.06 8.01
CA MET A 182 -5.82 -14.02 7.55
C MET A 182 -7.04 -13.31 6.99
N ILE A 183 -7.12 -13.14 5.68
CA ILE A 183 -8.25 -12.49 5.02
C ILE A 183 -9.29 -13.54 4.62
N THR A 184 -10.52 -13.36 5.14
CA THR A 184 -11.64 -14.25 4.86
C THR A 184 -12.51 -13.72 3.72
N TYR A 185 -13.32 -14.58 3.09
CA TYR A 185 -14.32 -14.14 2.12
C TYR A 185 -15.32 -13.14 2.72
N LYS A 186 -15.68 -13.31 4.00
CA LYS A 186 -16.53 -12.36 4.72
C LYS A 186 -15.88 -10.98 4.80
N ASN A 187 -14.60 -10.92 5.15
CA ASN A 187 -13.84 -9.66 5.21
C ASN A 187 -13.82 -8.95 3.86
N ILE A 188 -13.53 -9.69 2.78
CA ILE A 188 -13.50 -9.15 1.42
C ILE A 188 -14.84 -8.52 1.07
N LEU A 189 -15.94 -9.25 1.24
CA LEU A 189 -17.27 -8.76 0.88
C LEU A 189 -17.69 -7.55 1.71
N ALA A 190 -17.47 -7.58 3.02
CA ALA A 190 -17.77 -6.45 3.90
C ALA A 190 -16.97 -5.21 3.47
N ASN A 191 -15.69 -5.39 3.18
CA ASN A 191 -14.83 -4.28 2.77
C ASN A 191 -15.25 -3.71 1.41
N PHE A 192 -15.65 -4.55 0.45
CA PHE A 192 -16.18 -4.07 -0.83
C PHE A 192 -17.50 -3.33 -0.70
N GLN A 193 -18.41 -3.77 0.15
CA GLN A 193 -19.64 -3.04 0.43
C GLN A 193 -19.35 -1.65 1.00
N GLN A 194 -18.39 -1.55 1.94
CA GLN A 194 -17.92 -0.28 2.50
C GLN A 194 -17.30 0.61 1.42
N MET A 195 -16.44 0.05 0.56
CA MET A 195 -15.78 0.76 -0.54
C MET A 195 -16.80 1.29 -1.56
N ILE A 196 -17.73 0.46 -2.02
CA ILE A 196 -18.75 0.87 -2.98
C ILE A 196 -19.61 1.99 -2.39
N SER A 197 -20.05 1.85 -1.14
CA SER A 197 -20.85 2.86 -0.45
C SER A 197 -20.10 4.18 -0.29
N ALA A 198 -18.79 4.16 -0.04
CA ALA A 198 -17.99 5.34 0.17
C ALA A 198 -17.51 5.99 -1.14
N TYR A 199 -17.01 5.19 -2.10
CA TYR A 199 -16.43 5.71 -3.33
C TYR A 199 -17.48 6.18 -4.34
N PHE A 200 -18.67 5.62 -4.30
CA PHE A 200 -19.79 5.95 -5.18
C PHE A 200 -20.99 6.57 -4.45
N ALA A 201 -20.75 7.19 -3.26
CA ALA A 201 -21.80 7.88 -2.49
C ALA A 201 -22.50 8.98 -3.29
N ASP A 202 -21.78 9.66 -4.17
CA ASP A 202 -22.30 10.72 -5.07
C ASP A 202 -23.21 10.19 -6.18
N THR A 203 -23.20 8.87 -6.42
CA THR A 203 -24.04 8.18 -7.41
C THR A 203 -24.97 7.14 -6.75
N GLY A 204 -25.24 7.29 -5.44
CA GLY A 204 -26.12 6.39 -4.70
C GLY A 204 -25.53 4.98 -4.50
N ALA A 205 -24.22 4.88 -4.35
CA ALA A 205 -23.47 3.62 -4.25
C ALA A 205 -23.57 2.72 -5.51
N VAL A 206 -23.76 3.33 -6.68
CA VAL A 206 -23.82 2.62 -7.96
C VAL A 206 -22.59 3.00 -8.79
N PRO A 207 -21.69 2.05 -9.10
CA PRO A 207 -20.58 2.28 -10.03
C PRO A 207 -21.09 2.64 -11.44
N PRO A 208 -20.41 3.53 -12.19
CA PRO A 208 -20.74 3.80 -13.59
C PRO A 208 -20.66 2.53 -14.46
N LEU A 209 -21.54 2.43 -15.47
CA LEU A 209 -21.57 1.25 -16.37
C LEU A 209 -20.30 1.13 -17.22
N ASP A 210 -19.65 2.25 -17.53
CA ASP A 210 -18.39 2.33 -18.27
C ASP A 210 -17.16 2.44 -17.36
N LEU A 211 -17.30 2.06 -16.07
CA LEU A 211 -16.20 2.01 -15.13
C LEU A 211 -15.16 0.98 -15.58
N PHE A 212 -13.90 1.34 -15.49
CA PHE A 212 -12.79 0.37 -15.57
C PHE A 212 -11.74 0.69 -14.49
N ILE A 213 -11.02 -0.33 -14.06
CA ILE A 213 -9.97 -0.19 -13.07
C ILE A 213 -8.63 -0.11 -13.79
N MET A 214 -7.85 0.94 -13.52
CA MET A 214 -6.47 1.05 -13.98
C MET A 214 -5.52 0.87 -12.78
N SER A 215 -4.61 -0.12 -12.86
CA SER A 215 -3.63 -0.34 -11.80
C SER A 215 -2.27 -0.76 -12.34
N TRP A 216 -1.22 -0.18 -11.74
CA TRP A 216 0.17 -0.61 -11.87
C TRP A 216 0.73 -1.14 -10.54
N LEU A 217 -0.11 -1.17 -9.48
CA LEU A 217 0.30 -1.59 -8.15
C LEU A 217 0.67 -3.06 -8.11
N PRO A 218 1.65 -3.45 -7.27
CA PRO A 218 2.05 -4.85 -7.12
C PRO A 218 0.89 -5.73 -6.63
N PHE A 219 0.68 -6.89 -7.26
CA PHE A 219 -0.38 -7.82 -6.85
C PHE A 219 -0.11 -8.54 -5.53
N TYR A 220 1.12 -8.53 -5.04
CA TYR A 220 1.44 -9.05 -3.71
C TYR A 220 1.19 -8.02 -2.57
N HIS A 221 0.77 -6.81 -2.91
CA HIS A 221 0.37 -5.78 -1.96
C HIS A 221 -1.17 -5.72 -1.88
N ASP A 222 -1.72 -5.51 -0.66
CA ASP A 222 -3.16 -5.47 -0.40
C ASP A 222 -3.92 -4.55 -1.37
N MET A 223 -3.49 -3.30 -1.55
CA MET A 223 -4.13 -2.35 -2.45
C MET A 223 -4.05 -2.81 -3.92
N GLY A 224 -2.93 -3.39 -4.35
CA GLY A 224 -2.77 -3.90 -5.72
C GLY A 224 -3.62 -5.14 -5.99
N LEU A 225 -3.66 -6.08 -5.05
CA LEU A 225 -4.45 -7.31 -5.17
C LEU A 225 -5.95 -7.01 -5.12
N VAL A 226 -6.37 -6.28 -4.10
CA VAL A 226 -7.80 -6.03 -3.86
C VAL A 226 -8.38 -5.14 -4.95
N LEU A 227 -7.72 -4.03 -5.30
CA LEU A 227 -8.24 -3.11 -6.32
C LEU A 227 -7.95 -3.57 -7.75
N GLY A 228 -6.77 -4.17 -8.03
CA GLY A 228 -6.40 -4.57 -9.38
C GLY A 228 -6.97 -5.92 -9.83
N VAL A 229 -7.20 -6.86 -8.89
CA VAL A 229 -7.64 -8.22 -9.22
C VAL A 229 -9.05 -8.53 -8.69
N CYS A 230 -9.31 -8.26 -7.41
CA CYS A 230 -10.61 -8.62 -6.82
C CYS A 230 -11.73 -7.66 -7.20
N ALA A 231 -11.48 -6.34 -7.23
CA ALA A 231 -12.49 -5.33 -7.51
C ALA A 231 -13.12 -5.47 -8.92
N PRO A 232 -12.37 -5.73 -10.00
CA PRO A 232 -12.98 -5.96 -11.32
C PRO A 232 -14.02 -7.08 -11.30
N ILE A 233 -13.73 -8.19 -10.60
CA ILE A 233 -14.63 -9.34 -10.50
C ILE A 233 -15.87 -9.00 -9.67
N ILE A 234 -15.71 -8.29 -8.55
CA ILE A 234 -16.81 -7.97 -7.65
C ILE A 234 -17.74 -6.91 -8.25
N VAL A 235 -17.17 -5.92 -8.96
CA VAL A 235 -17.94 -4.86 -9.62
C VAL A 235 -18.49 -5.32 -10.98
N GLY A 236 -17.86 -6.31 -11.61
CA GLY A 236 -18.21 -6.76 -12.96
C GLY A 236 -17.69 -5.82 -14.06
N CYS A 237 -16.56 -5.13 -13.83
CA CYS A 237 -15.96 -4.19 -14.79
C CYS A 237 -14.60 -4.68 -15.29
N GLY A 238 -14.13 -4.14 -16.43
CA GLY A 238 -12.80 -4.46 -16.96
C GLY A 238 -11.66 -3.83 -16.14
N ALA A 239 -10.47 -4.42 -16.23
CA ALA A 239 -9.25 -3.84 -15.69
C ALA A 239 -8.15 -3.68 -16.75
N VAL A 240 -7.43 -2.56 -16.69
CA VAL A 240 -6.21 -2.28 -17.46
C VAL A 240 -5.04 -2.24 -16.49
N LEU A 241 -4.11 -3.16 -16.67
CA LEU A 241 -3.05 -3.42 -15.69
C LEU A 241 -1.68 -3.30 -16.36
N THR A 242 -0.68 -2.89 -15.57
CA THR A 242 0.73 -2.91 -15.98
C THR A 242 1.63 -3.14 -14.76
N SER A 243 2.96 -3.20 -14.96
CA SER A 243 3.89 -3.44 -13.85
C SER A 243 4.27 -2.15 -13.10
N PRO A 244 4.70 -2.26 -11.82
CA PRO A 244 5.32 -1.15 -11.09
C PRO A 244 6.57 -0.61 -11.80
N VAL A 245 7.33 -1.46 -12.45
CA VAL A 245 8.54 -1.09 -13.22
C VAL A 245 8.17 -0.18 -14.38
N ALA A 246 7.13 -0.52 -15.14
CA ALA A 246 6.62 0.29 -16.24
C ALA A 246 6.20 1.70 -15.79
N PHE A 247 5.56 1.82 -14.62
CA PHE A 247 5.22 3.10 -14.01
C PHE A 247 6.48 3.90 -13.61
N LEU A 248 7.42 3.26 -12.90
CA LEU A 248 8.64 3.94 -12.42
C LEU A 248 9.53 4.45 -13.56
N GLN A 249 9.59 3.70 -14.67
CA GLN A 249 10.34 4.10 -15.87
C GLN A 249 9.72 5.33 -16.55
N ARG A 250 8.39 5.36 -16.71
CA ARG A 250 7.67 6.44 -17.39
C ARG A 250 6.32 6.70 -16.71
N PRO A 251 6.27 7.53 -15.65
CA PRO A 251 5.04 7.77 -14.87
C PRO A 251 3.86 8.33 -15.68
N ALA A 252 4.12 8.98 -16.80
CA ALA A 252 3.09 9.45 -17.73
C ALA A 252 2.19 8.31 -18.24
N ARG A 253 2.69 7.07 -18.33
CA ARG A 253 1.90 5.88 -18.72
C ARG A 253 0.66 5.70 -17.84
N TRP A 254 0.76 6.02 -16.56
CA TRP A 254 -0.38 5.96 -15.62
C TRP A 254 -1.53 6.86 -16.07
N LEU A 255 -1.25 8.12 -16.40
CA LEU A 255 -2.24 9.09 -16.89
C LEU A 255 -2.76 8.69 -18.27
N GLN A 256 -1.86 8.26 -19.18
CA GLN A 256 -2.23 7.80 -20.52
C GLN A 256 -3.21 6.61 -20.49
N LEU A 257 -2.99 5.66 -19.57
CA LEU A 257 -3.86 4.50 -19.42
C LEU A 257 -5.21 4.86 -18.77
N MET A 258 -5.24 5.85 -17.87
CA MET A 258 -6.49 6.36 -17.28
C MET A 258 -7.32 7.20 -18.25
N ALA A 259 -6.69 7.83 -19.25
CA ALA A 259 -7.37 8.66 -20.25
C ALA A 259 -8.05 7.86 -21.38
N ARG A 260 -8.07 6.51 -21.30
CA ARG A 260 -8.76 5.63 -22.25
C ARG A 260 -10.28 5.84 -22.19
N GLU A 261 -11.00 5.19 -23.10
CA GLU A 261 -12.46 5.18 -23.08
C GLU A 261 -13.00 4.60 -21.76
N GLY A 262 -14.06 5.23 -21.21
CA GLY A 262 -14.65 4.87 -19.94
C GLY A 262 -14.26 5.78 -18.80
N GLN A 263 -14.75 5.46 -17.60
CA GLN A 263 -14.44 6.19 -16.38
C GLN A 263 -13.41 5.42 -15.56
N ALA A 264 -12.18 5.95 -15.50
CA ALA A 264 -11.09 5.30 -14.79
C ALA A 264 -11.24 5.40 -13.26
N PHE A 265 -11.01 4.28 -12.58
CA PHE A 265 -10.77 4.21 -11.14
C PHE A 265 -9.35 3.68 -10.91
N SER A 266 -8.53 4.40 -10.18
CA SER A 266 -7.15 4.02 -9.91
C SER A 266 -6.76 4.32 -8.48
N ALA A 267 -5.61 3.81 -8.05
CA ALA A 267 -5.03 4.07 -6.74
C ALA A 267 -3.52 4.13 -6.81
N ALA A 268 -2.92 4.94 -5.95
CA ALA A 268 -1.47 5.03 -5.82
C ALA A 268 -1.05 5.54 -4.44
N PRO A 269 0.16 5.24 -3.97
CA PRO A 269 0.76 5.89 -2.81
C PRO A 269 1.14 7.35 -3.13
N ASN A 270 1.31 8.16 -2.08
CA ASN A 270 1.57 9.59 -2.19
C ASN A 270 2.81 9.93 -3.05
N PHE A 271 3.88 9.10 -2.95
CA PHE A 271 5.07 9.30 -3.76
C PHE A 271 4.81 9.24 -5.27
N ALA A 272 3.83 8.47 -5.70
CA ALA A 272 3.52 8.30 -7.12
C ALA A 272 2.93 9.57 -7.73
N PHE A 273 2.16 10.31 -6.96
CA PHE A 273 1.65 11.62 -7.36
C PHE A 273 2.80 12.62 -7.55
N GLU A 274 3.75 12.66 -6.60
CA GLU A 274 4.95 13.50 -6.72
C GLU A 274 5.79 13.12 -7.94
N LEU A 275 6.06 11.82 -8.09
CA LEU A 275 6.88 11.32 -9.19
C LEU A 275 6.26 11.64 -10.55
N THR A 276 4.93 11.48 -10.67
CA THR A 276 4.21 11.76 -11.91
C THR A 276 4.19 13.25 -12.20
N ALA A 277 3.91 14.10 -11.20
CA ALA A 277 3.93 15.55 -11.38
C ALA A 277 5.33 16.09 -11.77
N ALA A 278 6.38 15.46 -11.26
CA ALA A 278 7.77 15.87 -11.53
C ALA A 278 8.32 15.36 -12.87
N LYS A 279 7.91 14.17 -13.33
CA LYS A 279 8.52 13.51 -14.49
C LYS A 279 7.68 13.47 -15.76
N ALA A 280 6.33 13.59 -15.65
CA ALA A 280 5.49 13.60 -16.85
C ALA A 280 5.73 14.89 -17.64
N ILE A 281 6.14 14.74 -18.89
CA ILE A 281 6.33 15.86 -19.82
C ILE A 281 5.05 16.10 -20.62
N ASP A 282 4.87 17.33 -21.12
CA ASP A 282 3.63 17.72 -21.80
C ASP A 282 3.40 16.99 -23.12
N ASP A 283 4.48 16.68 -23.83
CA ASP A 283 4.43 15.91 -25.08
C ASP A 283 3.85 14.50 -24.85
N ASP A 284 4.14 13.88 -23.69
CA ASP A 284 3.57 12.59 -23.29
C ASP A 284 2.06 12.65 -23.08
N LEU A 285 1.52 13.85 -22.81
CA LEU A 285 0.13 14.08 -22.43
C LEU A 285 -0.64 14.84 -23.50
N ALA A 286 -0.01 15.15 -24.63
CA ALA A 286 -0.63 15.92 -25.71
C ALA A 286 -1.92 15.22 -26.21
N GLY A 287 -3.03 15.95 -26.21
CA GLY A 287 -4.33 15.46 -26.65
C GLY A 287 -5.08 14.56 -25.66
N LEU A 288 -4.53 14.32 -24.44
CA LEU A 288 -5.24 13.55 -23.41
C LEU A 288 -6.32 14.41 -22.72
N ASP A 289 -7.44 13.78 -22.40
CA ASP A 289 -8.50 14.32 -21.55
C ASP A 289 -8.62 13.49 -20.27
N LEU A 290 -8.24 14.07 -19.14
CA LEU A 290 -8.33 13.45 -17.82
C LEU A 290 -9.68 13.70 -17.13
N GLY A 291 -10.59 14.44 -17.77
CA GLY A 291 -11.88 14.83 -17.21
C GLY A 291 -12.85 13.68 -16.96
N ARG A 292 -12.60 12.51 -17.56
CA ARG A 292 -13.39 11.28 -17.36
C ARG A 292 -12.90 10.42 -16.20
N ILE A 293 -11.77 10.76 -15.57
CA ILE A 293 -11.27 10.02 -14.42
C ILE A 293 -12.27 10.15 -13.27
N LYS A 294 -12.87 9.03 -12.85
CA LYS A 294 -13.84 9.00 -11.76
C LYS A 294 -13.16 9.20 -10.41
N THR A 295 -12.07 8.47 -10.17
CA THR A 295 -11.38 8.48 -8.88
C THR A 295 -9.92 8.04 -9.02
N ILE A 296 -9.02 8.76 -8.34
CA ILE A 296 -7.66 8.33 -8.06
C ILE A 296 -7.47 8.36 -6.54
N LEU A 297 -7.36 7.18 -5.93
CA LEU A 297 -7.10 7.07 -4.50
C LEU A 297 -5.64 7.41 -4.19
N CYS A 298 -5.42 8.22 -3.17
CA CYS A 298 -4.10 8.47 -2.59
C CYS A 298 -4.05 7.88 -1.18
N GLY A 299 -3.22 6.85 -0.97
CA GLY A 299 -3.17 6.13 0.31
C GLY A 299 -1.93 5.28 0.50
N SER A 300 -2.02 4.23 1.32
CA SER A 300 -0.92 3.33 1.73
C SER A 300 0.19 3.98 2.56
N GLU A 301 0.32 5.28 2.53
CA GLU A 301 1.24 6.08 3.33
C GLU A 301 0.55 7.40 3.69
N ARG A 302 1.20 8.22 4.51
CA ARG A 302 0.62 9.52 4.86
C ARG A 302 0.38 10.36 3.61
N VAL A 303 -0.83 10.90 3.49
CA VAL A 303 -1.23 11.77 2.38
C VAL A 303 -0.84 13.20 2.71
N HIS A 304 0.03 13.78 1.89
CA HIS A 304 0.48 15.17 2.06
C HIS A 304 -0.38 16.12 1.22
N PRO A 305 -1.07 17.11 1.83
CA PRO A 305 -1.90 18.07 1.12
C PRO A 305 -1.18 18.81 -0.01
N ALA A 306 0.10 19.17 0.21
CA ALA A 306 0.92 19.84 -0.79
C ALA A 306 1.16 18.98 -2.04
N THR A 307 1.30 17.66 -1.88
CA THR A 307 1.41 16.70 -2.99
C THR A 307 0.15 16.70 -3.85
N LEU A 308 -1.01 16.60 -3.21
CA LEU A 308 -2.30 16.59 -3.92
C LEU A 308 -2.48 17.88 -4.70
N LYS A 309 -2.19 19.02 -4.06
CA LYS A 309 -2.28 20.34 -4.71
C LYS A 309 -1.37 20.43 -5.94
N ARG A 310 -0.07 20.05 -5.81
CA ARG A 310 0.87 20.07 -6.94
C ARG A 310 0.41 19.20 -8.10
N PHE A 311 -0.13 18.02 -7.80
CA PHE A 311 -0.65 17.12 -8.82
C PHE A 311 -1.85 17.70 -9.56
N VAL A 312 -2.83 18.24 -8.84
CA VAL A 312 -4.01 18.91 -9.42
C VAL A 312 -3.59 20.12 -10.24
N ASP A 313 -2.79 21.03 -9.68
CA ASP A 313 -2.30 22.23 -10.38
C ASP A 313 -1.59 21.85 -11.70
N ARG A 314 -0.78 20.80 -11.68
CA ARG A 314 -0.03 20.33 -12.85
C ARG A 314 -0.92 19.78 -13.96
N PHE A 315 -1.98 19.03 -13.62
CA PHE A 315 -2.78 18.28 -14.58
C PHE A 315 -4.18 18.87 -14.84
N SER A 316 -4.58 19.94 -14.15
CA SER A 316 -5.85 20.66 -14.38
C SER A 316 -6.00 21.14 -15.83
N ARG A 317 -4.90 21.54 -16.48
CA ARG A 317 -4.91 21.93 -17.90
C ARG A 317 -5.22 20.78 -18.88
N PHE A 318 -5.18 19.52 -18.41
CA PHE A 318 -5.65 18.33 -19.10
C PHE A 318 -7.02 17.87 -18.59
N ASN A 319 -7.81 18.79 -18.04
CA ASN A 319 -9.14 18.59 -17.48
C ASN A 319 -9.21 17.68 -16.22
N LEU A 320 -8.09 17.39 -15.55
CA LEU A 320 -8.14 16.65 -14.28
C LEU A 320 -8.95 17.45 -13.25
N ARG A 321 -9.98 16.82 -12.70
CA ARG A 321 -10.85 17.43 -11.70
C ARG A 321 -10.30 17.18 -10.30
N GLU A 322 -10.25 18.22 -9.46
CA GLU A 322 -9.74 18.12 -8.09
C GLU A 322 -10.49 17.06 -7.26
N PHE A 323 -11.80 16.96 -7.41
CA PHE A 323 -12.61 15.97 -6.69
C PHE A 323 -12.38 14.50 -7.13
N ALA A 324 -11.67 14.29 -8.25
CA ALA A 324 -11.25 12.95 -8.65
C ALA A 324 -10.12 12.40 -7.76
N ILE A 325 -9.34 13.29 -7.11
CA ILE A 325 -8.27 12.89 -6.20
C ILE A 325 -8.86 12.64 -4.82
N ARG A 326 -8.71 11.41 -4.33
CA ARG A 326 -9.34 11.01 -3.07
C ARG A 326 -8.35 10.39 -2.10
N PRO A 327 -8.01 11.13 -1.03
CA PRO A 327 -7.33 10.54 0.11
C PRO A 327 -8.06 9.32 0.65
N ALA A 328 -7.30 8.25 0.92
CA ALA A 328 -7.83 7.02 1.48
C ALA A 328 -6.92 6.49 2.58
N TYR A 329 -7.51 5.91 3.60
CA TYR A 329 -6.83 5.25 4.71
C TYR A 329 -7.26 3.81 4.82
N GLY A 330 -6.29 2.94 5.07
CA GLY A 330 -6.52 1.54 5.30
C GLY A 330 -5.24 0.76 5.55
N LEU A 331 -5.40 -0.51 5.88
CA LEU A 331 -4.32 -1.44 6.19
C LEU A 331 -4.78 -2.88 5.93
N ALA A 332 -3.82 -3.78 5.74
CA ALA A 332 -4.12 -5.18 5.46
C ALA A 332 -4.93 -5.86 6.58
N GLU A 333 -4.72 -5.48 7.83
CA GLU A 333 -5.45 -5.98 9.00
C GLU A 333 -6.95 -5.62 8.98
N ALA A 334 -7.32 -4.59 8.19
CA ALA A 334 -8.71 -4.25 7.88
C ALA A 334 -9.08 -4.58 6.41
N THR A 335 -8.46 -5.60 5.84
CA THR A 335 -8.55 -6.04 4.44
C THR A 335 -7.85 -5.06 3.49
N VAL A 336 -8.33 -3.81 3.35
CA VAL A 336 -7.64 -2.71 2.65
C VAL A 336 -8.23 -1.35 3.01
N TYR A 337 -9.54 -1.22 3.22
CA TYR A 337 -10.23 0.06 3.37
C TYR A 337 -10.72 0.30 4.79
N VAL A 338 -10.50 1.52 5.30
CA VAL A 338 -11.09 2.02 6.55
C VAL A 338 -11.85 3.32 6.31
N ALA A 339 -11.24 4.31 5.65
CA ALA A 339 -11.84 5.62 5.43
C ALA A 339 -11.37 6.27 4.12
N THR A 340 -12.17 7.18 3.58
CA THR A 340 -11.82 8.02 2.43
C THR A 340 -12.47 9.39 2.53
N SER A 341 -11.98 10.36 1.75
CA SER A 341 -12.62 11.67 1.62
C SER A 341 -14.01 11.57 0.98
N GLN A 342 -14.81 12.61 1.12
CA GLN A 342 -16.20 12.65 0.60
C GLN A 342 -16.23 12.54 -0.93
N ALA A 343 -17.08 11.65 -1.46
CA ALA A 343 -17.27 11.52 -2.91
C ALA A 343 -17.80 12.80 -3.54
N GLY A 344 -17.32 13.13 -4.75
CA GLY A 344 -17.75 14.29 -5.51
C GLY A 344 -17.31 15.65 -4.94
N LYS A 345 -16.46 15.66 -3.91
CA LYS A 345 -15.89 16.89 -3.34
C LYS A 345 -14.36 16.85 -3.33
N PRO A 346 -13.70 18.00 -3.47
CA PRO A 346 -12.26 18.11 -3.26
C PRO A 346 -11.85 17.62 -1.86
N PRO A 347 -10.59 17.15 -1.69
CA PRO A 347 -10.06 16.85 -0.37
C PRO A 347 -10.12 18.06 0.56
N GLU A 348 -10.69 17.87 1.75
CA GLU A 348 -10.73 18.92 2.76
C GLU A 348 -9.46 18.92 3.58
N ILE A 349 -8.82 20.08 3.73
CA ILE A 349 -7.56 20.26 4.45
C ILE A 349 -7.81 21.20 5.62
N ARG A 350 -7.31 20.82 6.80
CA ARG A 350 -7.34 21.61 8.03
C ARG A 350 -5.94 21.84 8.57
N TYR A 351 -5.77 22.90 9.33
CA TYR A 351 -4.48 23.33 9.88
C TYR A 351 -4.52 23.28 11.39
N PHE A 352 -3.45 22.77 12.00
CA PHE A 352 -3.32 22.59 13.44
C PHE A 352 -1.99 23.13 13.94
N GLU A 353 -1.99 23.66 15.18
CA GLU A 353 -0.81 24.18 15.86
C GLU A 353 0.24 23.06 16.07
N PRO A 354 1.45 23.14 15.48
CA PRO A 354 2.45 22.06 15.54
C PRO A 354 2.89 21.73 16.96
N HIS A 355 3.03 22.75 17.80
CA HIS A 355 3.43 22.60 19.19
C HIS A 355 2.39 21.84 20.03
N GLU A 356 1.11 22.13 19.80
CA GLU A 356 0.00 21.45 20.47
C GLU A 356 -0.14 20.00 19.98
N LEU A 357 0.02 19.75 18.67
CA LEU A 357 0.05 18.39 18.13
C LEU A 357 1.15 17.55 18.78
N SER A 358 2.35 18.11 18.94
CA SER A 358 3.46 17.40 19.61
C SER A 358 3.22 17.15 21.11
N ALA A 359 2.33 17.93 21.72
CA ALA A 359 1.89 17.77 23.11
C ALA A 359 0.64 16.87 23.24
N GLY A 360 0.16 16.26 22.14
CA GLY A 360 -0.99 15.35 22.14
C GLY A 360 -2.36 16.03 21.99
N GLN A 361 -2.38 17.32 21.60
CA GLN A 361 -3.61 18.10 21.45
C GLN A 361 -3.74 18.69 20.05
N ALA A 362 -4.86 18.44 19.39
CA ALA A 362 -5.15 18.97 18.07
C ALA A 362 -5.90 20.30 18.17
N LYS A 363 -5.15 21.39 18.25
CA LYS A 363 -5.70 22.75 18.30
C LYS A 363 -5.74 23.35 16.89
N PRO A 364 -6.92 23.64 16.34
CA PRO A 364 -7.02 24.28 15.03
C PRO A 364 -6.33 25.65 14.99
N CYS A 365 -5.76 25.99 13.83
CA CYS A 365 -5.17 27.29 13.58
C CYS A 365 -5.62 27.84 12.20
N ALA A 366 -5.20 29.07 11.89
CA ALA A 366 -5.59 29.72 10.64
C ALA A 366 -5.08 28.96 9.40
N THR A 367 -5.82 29.04 8.31
CA THR A 367 -5.44 28.46 7.01
C THR A 367 -4.07 28.98 6.57
N GLY A 368 -3.18 28.03 6.22
CA GLY A 368 -1.81 28.34 5.82
C GLY A 368 -0.83 28.51 6.98
N ALA A 369 -1.28 28.43 8.24
CA ALA A 369 -0.42 28.41 9.42
C ALA A 369 -0.44 27.01 10.05
N GLY A 370 0.73 26.52 10.47
CA GLY A 370 0.82 25.23 11.16
C GLY A 370 0.83 24.00 10.24
N THR A 371 0.56 22.83 10.85
CA THR A 371 0.58 21.52 10.18
C THR A 371 -0.72 21.30 9.41
N ALA A 372 -0.62 21.14 8.09
CA ALA A 372 -1.74 20.82 7.22
C ALA A 372 -2.05 19.31 7.25
N LEU A 373 -3.29 18.93 7.54
CA LEU A 373 -3.76 17.55 7.55
C LEU A 373 -4.99 17.39 6.67
N VAL A 374 -5.06 16.24 6.00
CA VAL A 374 -6.26 15.83 5.26
C VAL A 374 -7.32 15.37 6.24
N SER A 375 -8.56 15.82 6.07
CA SER A 375 -9.69 15.37 6.86
C SER A 375 -10.43 14.21 6.19
N TYR A 376 -10.92 13.29 7.02
CA TYR A 376 -11.78 12.20 6.60
C TYR A 376 -13.12 12.30 7.34
N PRO A 377 -14.28 12.14 6.67
CA PRO A 377 -15.52 11.90 7.37
C PRO A 377 -15.37 10.69 8.30
N LEU A 378 -15.94 10.74 9.49
CA LEU A 378 -16.02 9.53 10.34
C LEU A 378 -16.84 8.48 9.62
N PRO A 379 -16.28 7.30 9.33
CA PRO A 379 -17.01 6.26 8.64
C PRO A 379 -18.09 5.66 9.55
N GLN A 380 -19.23 5.33 8.96
CA GLN A 380 -20.27 4.58 9.66
C GLN A 380 -19.97 3.08 9.73
N SER A 381 -19.28 2.57 8.72
CA SER A 381 -18.78 1.21 8.63
C SER A 381 -17.47 1.22 7.79
N PRO A 382 -16.35 0.71 8.33
CA PRO A 382 -16.18 0.25 9.73
C PRO A 382 -16.33 1.37 10.76
N ILE A 383 -16.50 1.01 12.02
CA ILE A 383 -16.52 1.98 13.13
C ILE A 383 -15.06 2.33 13.46
N VAL A 384 -14.77 3.63 13.59
CA VAL A 384 -13.45 4.13 14.00
C VAL A 384 -13.59 4.84 15.36
N ARG A 385 -12.64 4.60 16.26
CA ARG A 385 -12.49 5.32 17.53
C ARG A 385 -11.03 5.73 17.73
N ILE A 386 -10.85 6.83 18.43
CA ILE A 386 -9.54 7.26 18.91
C ILE A 386 -9.46 6.86 20.39
N VAL A 387 -8.44 6.09 20.73
CA VAL A 387 -8.33 5.42 22.03
C VAL A 387 -6.98 5.74 22.66
N ASP A 388 -6.97 6.05 23.95
CA ASP A 388 -5.73 6.12 24.74
C ASP A 388 -5.19 4.68 24.92
N PRO A 389 -4.03 4.35 24.35
CA PRO A 389 -3.50 2.99 24.38
C PRO A 389 -3.09 2.52 25.80
N ASN A 390 -2.98 3.42 26.78
CA ASN A 390 -2.61 3.09 28.16
C ASN A 390 -3.84 2.74 29.01
N THR A 391 -4.96 3.42 28.77
CA THR A 391 -6.18 3.26 29.57
C THR A 391 -7.25 2.45 28.85
N ASN A 392 -7.13 2.27 27.54
CA ASN A 392 -8.13 1.69 26.63
C ASN A 392 -9.49 2.43 26.69
N THR A 393 -9.48 3.73 26.95
CA THR A 393 -10.67 4.58 26.94
C THR A 393 -10.71 5.44 25.67
N GLU A 394 -11.91 5.78 25.21
CA GLU A 394 -12.08 6.70 24.08
C GLU A 394 -11.50 8.09 24.45
N CYS A 395 -10.69 8.65 23.54
CA CYS A 395 -10.16 10.00 23.69
C CYS A 395 -11.26 11.05 23.42
N PRO A 396 -11.31 12.14 24.20
CA PRO A 396 -12.17 13.27 23.87
C PRO A 396 -11.76 13.92 22.54
N PRO A 397 -12.69 14.61 21.85
CA PRO A 397 -12.36 15.36 20.62
C PRO A 397 -11.15 16.29 20.81
N GLY A 398 -10.27 16.33 19.82
CA GLY A 398 -9.03 17.10 19.88
C GLY A 398 -7.86 16.42 20.60
N THR A 399 -8.07 15.29 21.27
CA THR A 399 -6.99 14.54 21.92
C THR A 399 -6.46 13.46 20.96
N ILE A 400 -5.15 13.38 20.84
CA ILE A 400 -4.45 12.40 19.99
C ILE A 400 -4.38 11.06 20.72
N GLY A 401 -4.74 9.98 20.01
CA GLY A 401 -4.66 8.61 20.52
C GLY A 401 -4.41 7.61 19.39
N GLU A 402 -4.51 6.32 19.72
CA GLU A 402 -4.43 5.24 18.73
C GLU A 402 -5.76 5.11 17.97
N ILE A 403 -5.67 4.92 16.68
CA ILE A 403 -6.83 4.64 15.82
C ILE A 403 -7.23 3.18 16.01
N TRP A 404 -8.46 2.94 16.49
CA TRP A 404 -9.03 1.61 16.63
C TRP A 404 -10.16 1.41 15.63
N VAL A 405 -10.24 0.21 15.04
CA VAL A 405 -11.21 -0.12 13.99
C VAL A 405 -12.02 -1.35 14.40
N HIS A 406 -13.34 -1.28 14.20
CA HIS A 406 -14.25 -2.40 14.43
C HIS A 406 -15.19 -2.57 13.25
N GLY A 407 -15.31 -3.80 12.74
CA GLY A 407 -16.20 -4.11 11.62
C GLY A 407 -15.90 -5.46 10.98
N ASP A 408 -16.81 -5.91 10.13
CA ASP A 408 -16.69 -7.18 9.42
C ASP A 408 -15.54 -7.23 8.39
N ASN A 409 -14.93 -6.09 8.06
CA ASN A 409 -13.73 -5.99 7.24
C ASN A 409 -12.43 -6.24 8.04
N VAL A 410 -12.49 -6.25 9.36
CA VAL A 410 -11.32 -6.56 10.21
C VAL A 410 -11.01 -8.05 10.10
N ALA A 411 -9.76 -8.38 9.80
CA ALA A 411 -9.27 -9.73 9.59
C ALA A 411 -9.37 -10.59 10.87
N GLY A 412 -9.29 -11.91 10.69
CA GLY A 412 -9.37 -12.86 11.80
C GLY A 412 -8.13 -12.94 12.68
N GLY A 413 -7.03 -12.27 12.30
CA GLY A 413 -5.76 -12.31 13.01
C GLY A 413 -4.58 -12.63 12.11
N TYR A 414 -3.45 -12.99 12.71
CA TYR A 414 -2.24 -13.41 12.02
C TYR A 414 -2.07 -14.93 12.01
N TRP A 415 -1.62 -15.48 10.88
CA TRP A 415 -1.43 -16.90 10.67
C TRP A 415 -0.44 -17.49 11.69
N GLU A 416 -0.89 -18.53 12.43
CA GLU A 416 -0.10 -19.23 13.47
C GLU A 416 0.53 -18.31 14.53
N LYS A 417 -0.03 -17.12 14.80
CA LYS A 417 0.49 -16.14 15.78
C LYS A 417 -0.58 -15.69 16.78
N PRO A 418 -1.02 -16.55 17.69
CA PRO A 418 -2.12 -16.25 18.62
C PRO A 418 -1.84 -15.04 19.51
N ASP A 419 -0.62 -14.91 20.07
CA ASP A 419 -0.25 -13.82 20.97
C ASP A 419 -0.22 -12.45 20.26
N GLU A 420 0.26 -12.42 19.01
CA GLU A 420 0.24 -11.19 18.20
C GLU A 420 -1.19 -10.86 17.76
N THR A 421 -1.98 -11.89 17.46
CA THR A 421 -3.40 -11.74 17.12
C THR A 421 -4.15 -11.11 18.28
N GLU A 422 -4.04 -11.65 19.47
CA GLU A 422 -4.72 -11.09 20.66
C GLU A 422 -4.30 -9.65 20.91
N ARG A 423 -3.01 -9.33 20.86
CA ARG A 423 -2.51 -7.95 21.06
C ARG A 423 -3.03 -6.95 20.02
N THR A 424 -3.21 -7.38 18.77
CA THR A 424 -3.57 -6.50 17.66
C THR A 424 -5.08 -6.45 17.42
N PHE A 425 -5.77 -7.59 17.50
CA PHE A 425 -7.18 -7.72 17.14
C PHE A 425 -8.11 -7.88 18.36
N GLY A 426 -7.55 -8.13 19.55
CA GLY A 426 -8.28 -8.33 20.79
C GLY A 426 -8.54 -7.06 21.61
N GLY A 427 -8.46 -5.86 21.00
CA GLY A 427 -8.69 -4.61 21.72
C GLY A 427 -10.07 -4.57 22.39
N ALA A 428 -10.12 -4.16 23.67
CA ALA A 428 -11.36 -4.01 24.42
C ALA A 428 -11.42 -2.61 25.07
N LEU A 429 -12.50 -1.87 24.79
CA LEU A 429 -12.72 -0.54 25.35
C LEU A 429 -13.17 -0.62 26.81
N VAL A 430 -12.63 0.24 27.64
CA VAL A 430 -13.08 0.48 29.02
C VAL A 430 -14.15 1.57 29.00
N ALA A 431 -15.34 1.28 29.51
CA ALA A 431 -16.48 2.20 29.56
C ALA A 431 -16.78 2.89 28.20
N PRO A 432 -17.08 2.14 27.14
CA PRO A 432 -17.33 2.72 25.82
C PRO A 432 -18.55 3.66 25.82
N SER A 433 -18.52 4.64 24.93
CA SER A 433 -19.65 5.54 24.70
C SER A 433 -20.89 4.78 24.21
N ALA A 434 -22.09 5.36 24.43
CA ALA A 434 -23.35 4.72 24.08
C ALA A 434 -23.37 4.30 22.59
N GLY A 435 -23.72 3.03 22.34
CA GLY A 435 -23.76 2.45 20.99
C GLY A 435 -22.40 1.99 20.44
N THR A 436 -21.31 2.18 21.17
CA THR A 436 -19.98 1.69 20.82
C THR A 436 -19.76 0.28 21.38
N PRO A 437 -19.35 -0.72 20.56
CA PRO A 437 -19.05 -2.07 21.04
C PRO A 437 -17.89 -2.07 22.04
N VAL A 438 -17.93 -2.96 23.04
CA VAL A 438 -16.79 -3.19 23.94
C VAL A 438 -15.58 -3.73 23.16
N GLY A 439 -15.80 -4.64 22.22
CA GLY A 439 -14.77 -5.27 21.39
C GLY A 439 -15.30 -6.49 20.62
N PRO A 440 -14.43 -7.21 19.92
CA PRO A 440 -13.01 -6.92 19.76
C PRO A 440 -12.72 -5.76 18.80
N TRP A 441 -11.64 -5.03 19.04
CA TRP A 441 -11.16 -3.93 18.21
C TRP A 441 -9.79 -4.24 17.62
N LEU A 442 -9.61 -3.88 16.36
CA LEU A 442 -8.29 -3.81 15.74
C LEU A 442 -7.55 -2.57 16.26
N ARG A 443 -6.40 -2.78 16.88
CA ARG A 443 -5.43 -1.77 17.26
C ARG A 443 -4.49 -1.55 16.07
N THR A 444 -4.67 -0.42 15.36
CA THR A 444 -3.95 -0.22 14.10
C THR A 444 -2.47 0.11 14.28
N GLY A 445 -2.09 0.62 15.45
CA GLY A 445 -0.78 1.20 15.70
C GLY A 445 -0.56 2.54 14.99
N ASP A 446 -1.62 3.11 14.39
CA ASP A 446 -1.60 4.44 13.79
C ASP A 446 -2.18 5.46 14.79
N SER A 447 -1.62 6.66 14.79
CA SER A 447 -2.02 7.79 15.64
C SER A 447 -2.94 8.73 14.88
N GLY A 448 -3.98 9.21 15.55
CA GLY A 448 -4.93 10.16 14.98
C GLY A 448 -5.79 10.84 16.02
N PHE A 449 -6.74 11.64 15.58
CA PHE A 449 -7.69 12.33 16.45
C PHE A 449 -8.99 12.64 15.69
N VAL A 450 -10.03 13.01 16.44
CA VAL A 450 -11.28 13.54 15.91
C VAL A 450 -11.40 15.01 16.28
N SER A 451 -11.73 15.86 15.32
CA SER A 451 -12.04 17.27 15.53
C SER A 451 -13.20 17.68 14.61
N GLU A 452 -14.22 18.36 15.15
CA GLU A 452 -15.41 18.82 14.37
C GLU A 452 -16.03 17.70 13.51
N ASP A 453 -16.25 16.51 14.09
CA ASP A 453 -16.80 15.32 13.41
C ASP A 453 -15.98 14.81 12.21
N LYS A 454 -14.73 15.25 12.13
CA LYS A 454 -13.75 14.77 11.15
C LYS A 454 -12.65 13.99 11.84
N PHE A 455 -12.16 13.01 11.12
CA PHE A 455 -11.08 12.13 11.52
C PHE A 455 -9.79 12.55 10.82
N PHE A 456 -8.67 12.55 11.55
CA PHE A 456 -7.35 12.94 11.07
C PHE A 456 -6.31 11.89 11.45
N ILE A 457 -5.35 11.66 10.55
CA ILE A 457 -4.27 10.69 10.72
C ILE A 457 -2.96 11.47 10.82
N ILE A 458 -2.19 11.17 11.86
CA ILE A 458 -0.88 11.80 12.10
C ILE A 458 0.25 10.92 11.55
N GLY A 459 0.19 9.60 11.82
CA GLY A 459 1.21 8.66 11.41
C GLY A 459 1.26 7.43 12.32
N ARG A 460 2.31 6.61 12.19
CA ARG A 460 2.49 5.42 13.02
C ARG A 460 3.03 5.77 14.39
N ILE A 461 2.43 5.22 15.44
CA ILE A 461 2.86 5.45 16.84
C ILE A 461 4.33 5.04 17.03
N LYS A 462 4.74 3.90 16.49
CA LYS A 462 6.11 3.38 16.59
C LYS A 462 7.15 4.18 15.79
N ASP A 463 6.71 4.96 14.81
CA ASP A 463 7.57 5.76 13.94
C ASP A 463 7.70 7.20 14.44
N LEU A 464 6.89 7.60 15.44
CA LEU A 464 6.99 8.93 16.06
C LEU A 464 8.38 9.12 16.69
N LEU A 465 8.98 10.28 16.41
CA LEU A 465 10.25 10.68 17.00
C LEU A 465 9.99 11.31 18.36
N ILE A 466 10.57 10.77 19.41
CA ILE A 466 10.50 11.36 20.74
C ILE A 466 11.73 12.26 20.91
N VAL A 467 11.56 13.56 20.70
CA VAL A 467 12.66 14.53 20.86
C VAL A 467 12.28 15.51 21.98
N TYR A 468 13.16 15.67 22.95
CA TYR A 468 12.92 16.49 24.16
C TYR A 468 11.60 16.14 24.88
N GLY A 469 11.24 14.84 24.92
CA GLY A 469 10.02 14.35 25.58
C GLY A 469 8.71 14.65 24.85
N ARG A 470 8.76 15.07 23.59
CA ARG A 470 7.60 15.34 22.74
C ARG A 470 7.59 14.43 21.51
N ASN A 471 6.38 14.11 21.05
CA ASN A 471 6.16 13.29 19.86
C ASN A 471 6.17 14.17 18.61
N HIS A 472 7.03 13.85 17.66
CA HIS A 472 7.11 14.51 16.36
C HIS A 472 6.89 13.50 15.26
N SER A 473 6.07 13.85 14.27
CA SER A 473 5.89 13.03 13.08
C SER A 473 7.12 13.15 12.18
N PRO A 474 7.83 12.06 11.87
CA PRO A 474 8.93 12.10 10.91
C PRO A 474 8.46 12.55 9.53
N ASP A 475 7.23 12.19 9.14
CA ASP A 475 6.67 12.55 7.84
C ASP A 475 6.52 14.07 7.67
N ASP A 476 6.20 14.82 8.74
CA ASP A 476 6.12 16.28 8.70
C ASP A 476 7.50 16.93 8.51
N ILE A 477 8.50 16.40 9.22
CA ILE A 477 9.88 16.86 9.11
C ILE A 477 10.43 16.54 7.70
N GLU A 478 10.18 15.32 7.23
CA GLU A 478 10.57 14.88 5.89
C GLU A 478 9.89 15.71 4.79
N ALA A 479 8.62 16.06 4.94
CA ALA A 479 7.92 16.94 4.00
C ALA A 479 8.60 18.32 3.92
N THR A 480 8.96 18.92 5.06
CA THR A 480 9.70 20.19 5.10
C THR A 480 11.06 20.09 4.39
N ILE A 481 11.79 19.00 4.60
CA ILE A 481 13.06 18.74 3.92
C ILE A 481 12.86 18.60 2.40
N GLN A 482 11.83 17.86 1.99
CA GLN A 482 11.54 17.60 0.57
C GLN A 482 11.13 18.86 -0.19
N GLU A 483 10.48 19.81 0.44
CA GLU A 483 10.16 21.10 -0.19
C GLU A 483 11.42 21.86 -0.63
N ILE A 484 12.51 21.73 0.12
CA ILE A 484 13.80 22.38 -0.17
C ILE A 484 14.63 21.56 -1.14
N THR A 485 14.78 20.25 -0.87
CA THR A 485 15.77 19.39 -1.52
C THR A 485 15.24 18.65 -2.74
N ARG A 486 13.91 18.43 -2.80
CA ARG A 486 13.25 17.59 -3.80
C ARG A 486 13.78 16.15 -3.84
N GLY A 487 14.59 15.77 -2.84
CA GLY A 487 15.16 14.43 -2.68
C GLY A 487 14.39 13.58 -1.68
N ARG A 488 14.61 12.26 -1.72
CA ARG A 488 14.16 11.39 -0.64
C ARG A 488 14.91 11.73 0.63
N CYS A 489 14.21 11.66 1.77
CA CYS A 489 14.85 11.88 3.06
C CYS A 489 14.28 10.94 4.13
N ALA A 490 15.00 10.84 5.23
CA ALA A 490 14.59 10.11 6.42
C ALA A 490 14.90 10.95 7.65
N ALA A 491 13.87 11.23 8.45
CA ALA A 491 14.01 11.82 9.78
C ALA A 491 14.02 10.69 10.82
N ILE A 492 15.07 10.63 11.63
CA ILE A 492 15.26 9.59 12.65
C ILE A 492 15.62 10.20 14.00
N ALA A 493 15.23 9.52 15.08
CA ALA A 493 15.71 9.85 16.43
C ALA A 493 16.84 8.87 16.82
N VAL A 494 17.93 9.43 17.34
CA VAL A 494 19.09 8.65 17.76
C VAL A 494 19.45 9.03 19.20
N PRO A 495 19.50 8.07 20.15
CA PRO A 495 19.89 8.35 21.52
C PRO A 495 21.35 8.78 21.58
N SER A 496 21.59 9.91 22.25
CA SER A 496 22.91 10.48 22.49
C SER A 496 22.94 11.08 23.91
N ASN A 497 23.79 10.53 24.79
CA ASN A 497 23.95 10.99 26.17
C ASN A 497 22.63 11.05 26.98
N GLY A 498 21.75 10.03 26.81
CA GLY A 498 20.46 9.94 27.53
C GLY A 498 19.34 10.83 26.97
N VAL A 499 19.59 11.53 25.85
CA VAL A 499 18.58 12.35 25.17
C VAL A 499 18.48 11.89 23.71
N GLU A 500 17.27 11.78 23.19
CA GLU A 500 17.08 11.52 21.77
C GLU A 500 17.28 12.78 20.93
N LYS A 501 18.09 12.66 19.89
CA LYS A 501 18.45 13.74 18.98
C LYS A 501 17.91 13.46 17.59
N LEU A 502 17.41 14.50 16.93
CA LEU A 502 16.98 14.46 15.54
C LEU A 502 18.18 14.39 14.62
N VAL A 503 18.21 13.37 13.76
CA VAL A 503 19.12 13.24 12.61
C VAL A 503 18.29 13.21 11.34
N ALA A 504 18.69 13.97 10.34
CA ALA A 504 18.06 13.98 9.03
C ALA A 504 19.04 13.43 7.98
N ILE A 505 18.61 12.43 7.21
CA ILE A 505 19.35 11.83 6.10
C ILE A 505 18.67 12.26 4.80
N VAL A 506 19.42 12.83 3.85
CA VAL A 506 18.85 13.45 2.66
C VAL A 506 19.60 13.02 1.40
N GLU A 507 18.87 12.44 0.44
CA GLU A 507 19.38 12.16 -0.90
C GLU A 507 19.39 13.43 -1.73
N LEU A 508 20.54 13.80 -2.28
CA LEU A 508 20.68 14.94 -3.18
C LEU A 508 20.88 14.47 -4.62
N ASN A 509 20.03 14.94 -5.53
CA ASN A 509 20.17 14.67 -6.96
C ASN A 509 21.37 15.39 -7.55
N ASN A 510 22.27 14.65 -8.19
CA ASN A 510 23.50 15.13 -8.83
C ASN A 510 23.28 15.91 -10.15
N ARG A 511 22.19 16.67 -10.30
CA ARG A 511 22.01 17.56 -11.46
C ARG A 511 22.77 18.88 -11.25
N GLY A 512 24.11 18.80 -11.33
CA GLY A 512 25.03 19.93 -11.18
C GLY A 512 26.21 19.60 -10.26
N ASN A 513 27.30 20.37 -10.33
CA ASN A 513 28.43 20.21 -9.42
C ASN A 513 27.96 20.36 -7.97
N LEU A 514 28.09 19.30 -7.17
CA LEU A 514 27.94 19.35 -5.72
C LEU A 514 29.23 19.96 -5.14
N ASP A 515 29.33 21.27 -5.23
CA ASP A 515 30.42 22.00 -4.57
C ASP A 515 30.07 22.20 -3.08
N THR A 516 31.10 22.52 -2.31
CA THR A 516 30.98 22.73 -0.85
C THR A 516 30.00 23.86 -0.51
N GLU A 517 29.83 24.84 -1.41
CA GLU A 517 28.95 25.99 -1.21
C GLU A 517 27.46 25.55 -1.29
N ARG A 518 27.12 24.71 -2.26
CA ARG A 518 25.77 24.16 -2.41
C ARG A 518 25.41 23.22 -1.26
N LEU A 519 26.32 22.36 -0.81
CA LEU A 519 26.07 21.49 0.34
C LEU A 519 25.83 22.32 1.61
N SER A 520 26.66 23.37 1.83
CA SER A 520 26.52 24.30 2.95
C SER A 520 25.19 25.09 2.89
N PHE A 521 24.75 25.48 1.69
CA PHE A 521 23.46 26.15 1.47
C PHE A 521 22.31 25.23 1.86
N VAL A 522 22.26 23.99 1.33
CA VAL A 522 21.22 23.01 1.66
C VAL A 522 21.18 22.74 3.16
N THR A 523 22.34 22.55 3.80
CA THR A 523 22.43 22.31 5.24
C THR A 523 21.79 23.45 6.02
N ARG A 524 22.11 24.69 5.68
CA ARG A 524 21.57 25.88 6.36
C ARG A 524 20.06 26.01 6.17
N GLU A 525 19.58 25.88 4.93
CA GLU A 525 18.16 26.02 4.62
C GLU A 525 17.31 24.93 5.29
N VAL A 526 17.76 23.67 5.22
CA VAL A 526 17.04 22.54 5.86
C VAL A 526 17.03 22.71 7.38
N THR A 527 18.15 23.00 8.03
CA THR A 527 18.21 23.17 9.47
C THR A 527 17.38 24.36 9.96
N SER A 528 17.41 25.48 9.21
CA SER A 528 16.59 26.66 9.49
C SER A 528 15.10 26.38 9.36
N ALA A 529 14.68 25.70 8.29
CA ALA A 529 13.29 25.36 8.05
C ALA A 529 12.75 24.41 9.13
N ILE A 530 13.51 23.37 9.50
CA ILE A 530 13.10 22.46 10.59
C ILE A 530 12.98 23.19 11.91
N SER A 531 13.93 24.08 12.23
CA SER A 531 13.89 24.87 13.45
C SER A 531 12.67 25.79 13.49
N THR A 532 12.36 26.45 12.38
CA THR A 532 11.24 27.40 12.28
C THR A 532 9.89 26.70 12.31
N SER A 533 9.74 25.61 11.52
CA SER A 533 8.44 24.94 11.35
C SER A 533 8.11 23.95 12.47
N HIS A 534 9.12 23.32 13.08
CA HIS A 534 8.92 22.23 14.04
C HIS A 534 9.50 22.54 15.44
N GLY A 535 10.22 23.65 15.60
CA GLY A 535 10.88 23.98 16.87
C GLY A 535 11.98 23.00 17.28
N LEU A 536 12.55 22.26 16.30
CA LEU A 536 13.54 21.22 16.53
C LEU A 536 14.94 21.65 16.05
N SER A 537 15.97 21.22 16.79
CA SER A 537 17.35 21.32 16.35
C SER A 537 17.80 20.03 15.68
N VAL A 538 18.28 20.11 14.47
CA VAL A 538 18.90 18.99 13.75
C VAL A 538 20.31 18.79 14.29
N SER A 539 20.56 17.65 14.92
CA SER A 539 21.87 17.35 15.51
C SER A 539 22.90 16.91 14.47
N ASP A 540 22.45 16.27 13.42
CA ASP A 540 23.27 15.92 12.27
C ASP A 540 22.40 15.87 11.00
N LEU A 541 22.90 16.46 9.92
CA LEU A 541 22.32 16.38 8.58
C LEU A 541 23.27 15.60 7.68
N VAL A 542 22.84 14.39 7.30
CA VAL A 542 23.63 13.45 6.50
C VAL A 542 23.20 13.58 5.04
N LEU A 543 24.05 14.18 4.21
CA LEU A 543 23.79 14.32 2.78
C LEU A 543 24.38 13.11 2.04
N VAL A 544 23.56 12.42 1.25
CA VAL A 544 23.92 11.15 0.58
C VAL A 544 23.53 11.15 -0.91
N ALA A 545 24.14 10.25 -1.67
CA ALA A 545 23.77 10.04 -3.07
C ALA A 545 22.36 9.42 -3.21
N PRO A 546 21.68 9.61 -4.36
CA PRO A 546 20.39 8.96 -4.63
C PRO A 546 20.49 7.44 -4.54
N GLY A 547 19.50 6.81 -3.91
CA GLY A 547 19.45 5.36 -3.67
C GLY A 547 20.17 4.88 -2.41
N SER A 548 20.71 5.78 -1.59
CA SER A 548 21.38 5.43 -0.33
C SER A 548 20.41 5.14 0.82
N ILE A 549 19.21 5.71 0.79
CA ILE A 549 18.20 5.50 1.82
C ILE A 549 17.46 4.18 1.56
N PRO A 550 17.50 3.22 2.51
CA PRO A 550 16.82 1.95 2.36
C PRO A 550 15.30 2.13 2.33
N ILE A 551 14.67 1.44 1.37
CA ILE A 551 13.21 1.47 1.16
C ILE A 551 12.62 0.07 1.16
N THR A 552 11.31 -0.02 1.39
CA THR A 552 10.54 -1.24 1.19
C THR A 552 10.27 -1.47 -0.31
N THR A 553 9.81 -2.66 -0.67
CA THR A 553 9.34 -2.98 -2.03
C THR A 553 8.18 -2.09 -2.49
N SER A 554 7.45 -1.47 -1.56
CA SER A 554 6.40 -0.48 -1.84
C SER A 554 6.91 0.97 -1.88
N GLY A 555 8.24 1.19 -1.79
CA GLY A 555 8.86 2.53 -1.87
C GLY A 555 8.94 3.31 -0.55
N LYS A 556 8.45 2.77 0.57
CA LYS A 556 8.47 3.44 1.89
C LYS A 556 9.85 3.40 2.52
N VAL A 557 10.26 4.49 3.19
CA VAL A 557 11.52 4.58 3.93
C VAL A 557 11.57 3.58 5.08
N ARG A 558 12.67 2.82 5.19
CA ARG A 558 12.93 1.89 6.30
C ARG A 558 13.71 2.60 7.41
N ARG A 559 13.01 3.45 8.21
CA ARG A 559 13.65 4.31 9.22
C ARG A 559 14.48 3.53 10.24
N ALA A 560 14.00 2.36 10.69
CA ALA A 560 14.76 1.51 11.61
C ALA A 560 16.11 1.04 11.01
N GLU A 561 16.16 0.79 9.70
CA GLU A 561 17.39 0.45 9.00
C GLU A 561 18.29 1.68 8.85
N CYS A 562 17.71 2.86 8.58
CA CYS A 562 18.44 4.11 8.57
C CYS A 562 19.13 4.39 9.92
N VAL A 563 18.45 4.08 11.05
CA VAL A 563 19.06 4.19 12.40
C VAL A 563 20.28 3.28 12.54
N LYS A 564 20.19 2.03 12.06
CA LYS A 564 21.32 1.09 12.12
C LYS A 564 22.50 1.57 11.28
N LEU A 565 22.25 1.89 10.00
CA LEU A 565 23.29 2.39 9.09
C LEU A 565 23.96 3.66 9.63
N TYR A 566 23.17 4.58 10.20
CA TYR A 566 23.70 5.79 10.81
C TYR A 566 24.61 5.48 12.01
N ARG A 567 24.17 4.59 12.92
CA ARG A 567 24.95 4.22 14.12
C ARG A 567 26.28 3.51 13.79
N HIS A 568 26.32 2.78 12.66
CA HIS A 568 27.52 2.08 12.20
C HIS A 568 28.37 2.92 11.25
N ASN A 569 28.00 4.21 11.00
CA ASN A 569 28.66 5.09 10.02
C ASN A 569 28.73 4.50 8.61
N GLU A 570 27.70 3.78 8.19
CA GLU A 570 27.65 3.09 6.88
C GLU A 570 27.13 3.98 5.75
N PHE A 571 26.64 5.19 6.04
CA PHE A 571 26.26 6.16 5.01
C PHE A 571 27.50 6.82 4.41
N THR A 572 27.65 6.71 3.07
CA THR A 572 28.65 7.47 2.33
C THR A 572 28.20 8.92 2.20
N ARG A 573 28.78 9.80 3.01
CA ARG A 573 28.41 11.22 3.10
C ARG A 573 29.00 12.01 1.94
N LEU A 574 28.19 12.89 1.33
CA LEU A 574 28.63 13.83 0.30
C LEU A 574 29.37 15.07 0.88
N ASP A 575 29.09 15.36 2.16
CA ASP A 575 29.68 16.48 2.91
C ASP A 575 30.92 16.10 3.72
N ALA A 576 31.37 14.83 3.66
CA ALA A 576 32.62 14.41 4.27
C ALA A 576 33.79 15.04 3.53
N LYS A 577 34.66 15.76 4.26
CA LYS A 577 35.96 16.21 3.70
C LYS A 577 36.71 14.95 3.22
N PRO A 578 37.31 14.99 1.99
CA PRO A 578 38.22 13.92 1.59
C PRO A 578 39.29 13.77 2.66
N LEU A 579 39.52 12.56 3.16
CA LEU A 579 40.64 12.24 4.04
C LEU A 579 41.91 12.74 3.31
N GLN A 580 42.57 13.75 3.87
CA GLN A 580 43.86 14.17 3.34
C GLN A 580 44.84 13.01 3.58
N ALA A 581 45.65 12.69 2.56
CA ALA A 581 46.65 11.61 2.58
C ALA A 581 47.71 11.74 3.70
N SER A 582 47.55 12.72 4.60
CA SER A 582 48.40 12.97 5.78
C SER A 582 47.87 12.35 7.06
N ASP A 583 46.68 11.69 7.05
CA ASP A 583 46.03 11.10 8.22
C ASP A 583 46.05 9.55 8.20
N LEU A 584 46.91 8.95 7.37
CA LEU A 584 47.25 7.53 7.32
C LEU A 584 48.62 7.25 7.95
#